data_cf760be1f3191108f277401c03edc11f
#
_entry.id   cf760be1f3191108f277401c03edc11f
#
_cell.length_a   1.000
_cell.length_b   1.000
_cell.length_c   1.000
_cell.angle_alpha   90.00
_cell.angle_beta   90.00
_cell.angle_gamma   90.00
#
_symmetry.space_group_name_H-M   'P 1'
#
loop_
_entity.id
_entity.type
_entity.pdbx_description
1 polymer ?
#
loop_
_entity_poly.entity_id
_entity_poly.type
_entity_poly.pdbx_seq_one_letter_code
_entity_poly.pdbx_strand_id
1 'polypeptide(L)'
;MPLNFAVTGVAGYISPRHLTAIRDTGNRLVAATDPHDSVGILDQFSFDVRFFPEIERFDRHLDKLRRGPEENRVHYVSICSPNYLHDAHVRLALRNGAGVICEKPLVINPWNLDPLQELERETGKAISTVLQLRVHPALIALKSRLDMLPQAHKHDVVLTYATARGYWYRVSWKGSEERSGGLATNIGIHLFDLLLWLFGGVDQSEVHLKEPRRMAGFLELKRANVRWFLSTNIDDLPFTAQPGSRTTYRSILVDGKELEFTEGFTDLHTRVYQRVLAGEGFGITDARPSIELVYQIRNAPAVKASGEMHPYLVAGLSHKNGKGERK
;
A
#
# COMPACT_ATOMS: atom_id res chain seq x y z
N MET A 1 13.25 -24.57 -11.17
CA MET A 1 11.96 -25.26 -10.91
C MET A 1 10.95 -24.26 -10.41
N PRO A 2 9.65 -24.42 -10.71
CA PRO A 2 8.61 -23.55 -10.17
C PRO A 2 8.61 -23.57 -8.63
N LEU A 3 8.48 -22.40 -8.00
CA LEU A 3 8.36 -22.28 -6.56
C LEU A 3 6.89 -22.45 -6.12
N ASN A 4 6.70 -22.98 -4.92
CA ASN A 4 5.37 -23.13 -4.33
C ASN A 4 5.01 -21.89 -3.52
N PHE A 5 3.84 -21.35 -3.80
CA PHE A 5 3.26 -20.21 -3.09
C PHE A 5 2.02 -20.61 -2.29
N ALA A 6 1.81 -19.93 -1.18
CA ALA A 6 0.55 -19.92 -0.47
C ALA A 6 0.04 -18.47 -0.34
N VAL A 7 -1.28 -18.30 -0.16
CA VAL A 7 -1.92 -16.97 -0.10
C VAL A 7 -2.84 -16.88 1.12
N THR A 8 -2.74 -15.79 1.89
CA THR A 8 -3.73 -15.43 2.92
C THR A 8 -4.61 -14.29 2.46
N GLY A 9 -5.92 -14.33 2.80
CA GLY A 9 -6.87 -13.31 2.35
C GLY A 9 -7.27 -13.48 0.87
N VAL A 10 -7.39 -14.73 0.42
CA VAL A 10 -7.59 -15.07 -1.01
C VAL A 10 -8.94 -14.62 -1.59
N ALA A 11 -9.98 -14.45 -0.76
CA ALA A 11 -11.27 -13.87 -1.18
C ALA A 11 -11.23 -12.31 -1.28
N GLY A 12 -10.10 -11.70 -0.89
CA GLY A 12 -9.93 -10.25 -0.86
C GLY A 12 -9.82 -9.62 -2.25
N TYR A 13 -10.20 -8.33 -2.34
CA TYR A 13 -10.18 -7.54 -3.59
C TYR A 13 -8.82 -7.52 -4.30
N ILE A 14 -7.71 -7.55 -3.55
CA ILE A 14 -6.35 -7.45 -4.12
C ILE A 14 -5.79 -8.81 -4.54
N SER A 15 -6.29 -9.89 -3.97
CA SER A 15 -5.78 -11.24 -4.17
C SER A 15 -5.67 -11.65 -5.65
N PRO A 16 -6.62 -11.33 -6.56
CA PRO A 16 -6.50 -11.70 -7.98
C PRO A 16 -5.20 -11.21 -8.62
N ARG A 17 -4.67 -10.07 -8.19
CA ARG A 17 -3.40 -9.54 -8.71
C ARG A 17 -2.19 -10.36 -8.26
N HIS A 18 -2.23 -10.86 -7.03
CA HIS A 18 -1.19 -11.76 -6.51
C HIS A 18 -1.26 -13.13 -7.19
N LEU A 19 -2.46 -13.69 -7.35
CA LEU A 19 -2.66 -14.96 -8.06
C LEU A 19 -2.13 -14.87 -9.50
N THR A 20 -2.45 -13.78 -10.19
CA THR A 20 -1.92 -13.48 -11.53
C THR A 20 -0.39 -13.38 -11.51
N ALA A 21 0.19 -12.66 -10.56
CA ALA A 21 1.64 -12.50 -10.45
C ALA A 21 2.35 -13.85 -10.18
N ILE A 22 1.79 -14.72 -9.34
CA ILE A 22 2.32 -16.06 -9.09
C ILE A 22 2.34 -16.86 -10.40
N ARG A 23 1.23 -16.89 -11.14
CA ARG A 23 1.11 -17.60 -12.43
C ARG A 23 2.07 -17.02 -13.47
N ASP A 24 2.07 -15.70 -13.65
CA ASP A 24 2.81 -15.02 -14.71
C ASP A 24 4.33 -15.01 -14.47
N THR A 25 4.77 -15.31 -13.24
CA THR A 25 6.17 -15.57 -12.90
C THR A 25 6.54 -17.07 -12.97
N GLY A 26 5.65 -17.92 -13.49
CA GLY A 26 5.91 -19.36 -13.70
C GLY A 26 5.89 -20.20 -12.42
N ASN A 27 5.26 -19.71 -11.34
CA ASN A 27 5.20 -20.38 -10.06
C ASN A 27 3.85 -21.06 -9.80
N ARG A 28 3.75 -21.83 -8.71
CA ARG A 28 2.57 -22.63 -8.40
C ARG A 28 1.90 -22.13 -7.10
N LEU A 29 0.59 -21.98 -7.14
CA LEU A 29 -0.22 -21.81 -5.94
C LEU A 29 -0.59 -23.20 -5.39
N VAL A 30 -0.21 -23.50 -4.14
CA VAL A 30 -0.44 -24.83 -3.54
C VAL A 30 -1.40 -24.78 -2.36
N ALA A 31 -1.52 -23.65 -1.67
CA ALA A 31 -2.42 -23.46 -0.53
C ALA A 31 -2.97 -22.05 -0.46
N ALA A 32 -4.18 -21.90 0.05
CA ALA A 32 -4.83 -20.61 0.27
C ALA A 32 -5.69 -20.62 1.52
N THR A 33 -5.86 -19.45 2.17
CA THR A 33 -6.77 -19.31 3.31
C THR A 33 -7.52 -17.99 3.26
N ASP A 34 -8.80 -18.06 3.63
CA ASP A 34 -9.67 -16.90 3.89
C ASP A 34 -10.83 -17.37 4.77
N PRO A 35 -11.29 -16.61 5.76
CA PRO A 35 -12.47 -16.97 6.54
C PRO A 35 -13.76 -16.97 5.71
N HIS A 36 -13.75 -16.38 4.51
CA HIS A 36 -14.85 -16.42 3.55
C HIS A 36 -14.58 -17.44 2.45
N ASP A 37 -15.58 -18.24 2.10
CA ASP A 37 -15.50 -19.32 1.11
C ASP A 37 -15.82 -18.89 -0.33
N SER A 38 -16.00 -17.61 -0.58
CA SER A 38 -16.18 -17.04 -1.94
C SER A 38 -14.86 -17.03 -2.72
N VAL A 39 -14.28 -18.22 -2.92
CA VAL A 39 -12.94 -18.42 -3.47
C VAL A 39 -12.90 -19.13 -4.81
N GLY A 40 -14.03 -19.19 -5.52
CA GLY A 40 -14.10 -19.81 -6.86
C GLY A 40 -13.12 -19.27 -7.89
N ILE A 41 -12.50 -18.13 -7.61
CA ILE A 41 -11.40 -17.58 -8.42
C ILE A 41 -10.18 -18.53 -8.47
N LEU A 42 -9.99 -19.39 -7.49
CA LEU A 42 -8.87 -20.34 -7.44
C LEU A 42 -8.86 -21.27 -8.64
N ASP A 43 -10.04 -21.66 -9.16
CA ASP A 43 -10.20 -22.53 -10.33
C ASP A 43 -9.57 -21.96 -11.60
N GLN A 44 -9.38 -20.63 -11.67
CA GLN A 44 -8.71 -19.96 -12.78
C GLN A 44 -7.18 -20.13 -12.75
N PHE A 45 -6.65 -20.62 -11.62
CA PHE A 45 -5.20 -20.76 -11.42
C PHE A 45 -4.77 -22.22 -11.21
N SER A 46 -5.49 -23.01 -10.42
CA SER A 46 -5.24 -24.44 -10.23
C SER A 46 -6.42 -25.10 -9.50
N PHE A 47 -6.78 -26.30 -9.93
CA PHE A 47 -7.78 -27.15 -9.23
C PHE A 47 -7.20 -27.90 -8.02
N ASP A 48 -5.88 -27.91 -7.84
CA ASP A 48 -5.19 -28.66 -6.77
C ASP A 48 -4.88 -27.80 -5.53
N VAL A 49 -5.30 -26.52 -5.52
CA VAL A 49 -5.06 -25.61 -4.39
C VAL A 49 -5.78 -26.10 -3.14
N ARG A 50 -5.05 -26.31 -2.05
CA ARG A 50 -5.65 -26.63 -0.75
C ARG A 50 -6.19 -25.36 -0.11
N PHE A 51 -7.50 -25.25 -0.01
CA PHE A 51 -8.18 -24.12 0.63
C PHE A 51 -8.54 -24.43 2.08
N PHE A 52 -8.36 -23.44 2.95
CA PHE A 52 -8.64 -23.50 4.38
C PHE A 52 -9.43 -22.26 4.83
N PRO A 53 -10.64 -22.40 5.40
CA PRO A 53 -11.35 -21.27 5.99
C PRO A 53 -10.74 -20.85 7.34
N GLU A 54 -10.06 -21.76 8.07
CA GLU A 54 -9.44 -21.46 9.34
C GLU A 54 -7.92 -21.33 9.20
N ILE A 55 -7.38 -20.23 9.75
CA ILE A 55 -5.94 -19.93 9.69
C ILE A 55 -5.11 -20.98 10.43
N GLU A 56 -5.63 -21.58 11.51
CA GLU A 56 -4.96 -22.61 12.30
C GLU A 56 -4.78 -23.92 11.51
N ARG A 57 -5.75 -24.26 10.66
CA ARG A 57 -5.65 -25.41 9.76
C ARG A 57 -4.67 -25.16 8.62
N PHE A 58 -4.65 -23.93 8.11
CA PHE A 58 -3.69 -23.49 7.12
C PHE A 58 -2.26 -23.53 7.70
N ASP A 59 -2.02 -22.97 8.88
CA ASP A 59 -0.73 -23.00 9.58
C ASP A 59 -0.22 -24.45 9.77
N ARG A 60 -1.06 -25.31 10.29
CA ARG A 60 -0.73 -26.74 10.46
C ARG A 60 -0.42 -27.43 9.13
N HIS A 61 -1.11 -27.05 8.05
CA HIS A 61 -0.82 -27.59 6.71
C HIS A 61 0.55 -27.14 6.21
N LEU A 62 0.91 -25.87 6.38
CA LEU A 62 2.23 -25.36 6.02
C LEU A 62 3.34 -26.05 6.81
N ASP A 63 3.16 -26.24 8.14
CA ASP A 63 4.12 -26.95 8.96
C ASP A 63 4.28 -28.41 8.53
N LYS A 64 3.17 -29.11 8.16
CA LYS A 64 3.25 -30.44 7.58
C LYS A 64 4.07 -30.48 6.30
N LEU A 65 3.86 -29.51 5.37
CA LEU A 65 4.63 -29.41 4.13
C LEU A 65 6.11 -29.11 4.40
N ARG A 66 6.41 -28.24 5.38
CA ARG A 66 7.77 -27.91 5.80
C ARG A 66 8.57 -29.12 6.29
N ARG A 67 7.91 -30.05 6.99
CA ARG A 67 8.53 -31.30 7.50
C ARG A 67 8.58 -32.42 6.46
N GLY A 68 7.90 -32.26 5.34
CA GLY A 68 7.86 -33.21 4.24
C GLY A 68 9.00 -33.02 3.25
N PRO A 69 8.90 -33.68 2.09
CA PRO A 69 9.84 -33.52 0.96
C PRO A 69 9.99 -32.05 0.56
N GLU A 70 11.21 -31.67 0.17
CA GLU A 70 11.55 -30.27 -0.12
C GLU A 70 10.74 -29.68 -1.28
N GLU A 71 10.45 -30.49 -2.29
CA GLU A 71 9.64 -30.10 -3.44
C GLU A 71 8.19 -29.71 -3.09
N ASN A 72 7.70 -30.12 -1.93
CA ASN A 72 6.35 -29.80 -1.43
C ASN A 72 6.31 -28.57 -0.53
N ARG A 73 7.47 -28.08 -0.09
CA ARG A 73 7.54 -26.92 0.83
C ARG A 73 6.98 -25.68 0.17
N VAL A 74 6.34 -24.85 0.97
CA VAL A 74 5.96 -23.49 0.55
C VAL A 74 7.19 -22.60 0.62
N HIS A 75 7.53 -21.96 -0.49
CA HIS A 75 8.69 -21.07 -0.61
C HIS A 75 8.34 -19.64 -0.22
N TYR A 76 7.13 -19.19 -0.57
CA TYR A 76 6.63 -17.86 -0.28
C TYR A 76 5.17 -17.88 0.17
N VAL A 77 4.83 -17.02 1.13
CA VAL A 77 3.44 -16.69 1.46
C VAL A 77 3.15 -15.28 1.02
N SER A 78 2.14 -15.12 0.14
CA SER A 78 1.60 -13.82 -0.26
C SER A 78 0.50 -13.43 0.72
N ILE A 79 0.66 -12.27 1.38
CA ILE A 79 -0.24 -11.79 2.42
C ILE A 79 -1.14 -10.70 1.86
N CYS A 80 -2.42 -11.05 1.64
CA CYS A 80 -3.48 -10.19 1.10
C CYS A 80 -4.61 -9.97 2.10
N SER A 81 -4.43 -10.41 3.33
CA SER A 81 -5.38 -10.28 4.43
C SER A 81 -5.60 -8.82 4.83
N PRO A 82 -6.58 -8.51 5.68
CA PRO A 82 -6.73 -7.16 6.25
C PRO A 82 -5.47 -6.66 6.97
N ASN A 83 -5.19 -5.35 6.90
CA ASN A 83 -3.96 -4.74 7.39
C ASN A 83 -3.58 -5.15 8.83
N TYR A 84 -4.56 -5.25 9.74
CA TYR A 84 -4.31 -5.61 11.14
C TYR A 84 -3.84 -7.06 11.35
N LEU A 85 -3.98 -7.91 10.32
CA LEU A 85 -3.53 -9.31 10.36
C LEU A 85 -2.16 -9.51 9.74
N HIS A 86 -1.60 -8.50 9.05
CA HIS A 86 -0.34 -8.65 8.34
C HIS A 86 0.79 -9.13 9.25
N ASP A 87 1.00 -8.48 10.41
CA ASP A 87 2.05 -8.88 11.37
C ASP A 87 1.94 -10.36 11.77
N ALA A 88 0.74 -10.81 12.12
CA ALA A 88 0.51 -12.20 12.52
C ALA A 88 0.79 -13.20 11.39
N HIS A 89 0.34 -12.87 10.17
CA HIS A 89 0.53 -13.73 9.01
C HIS A 89 1.98 -13.72 8.49
N VAL A 90 2.70 -12.61 8.61
CA VAL A 90 4.15 -12.55 8.36
C VAL A 90 4.90 -13.50 9.29
N ARG A 91 4.61 -13.43 10.61
CA ARG A 91 5.22 -14.33 11.61
C ARG A 91 4.91 -15.79 11.35
N LEU A 92 3.66 -16.09 10.95
CA LEU A 92 3.25 -17.44 10.58
C LEU A 92 4.08 -17.97 9.41
N ALA A 93 4.23 -17.17 8.34
CA ALA A 93 4.99 -17.54 7.14
C ALA A 93 6.47 -17.83 7.48
N LEU A 94 7.13 -16.91 8.19
CA LEU A 94 8.54 -17.05 8.55
C LEU A 94 8.80 -18.27 9.42
N ARG A 95 7.95 -18.54 10.44
CA ARG A 95 8.06 -19.74 11.30
C ARG A 95 7.87 -21.03 10.51
N ASN A 96 7.09 -21.01 9.44
CA ASN A 96 6.95 -22.12 8.51
C ASN A 96 8.08 -22.21 7.47
N GLY A 97 9.12 -21.37 7.57
CA GLY A 97 10.28 -21.40 6.69
C GLY A 97 10.03 -20.84 5.30
N ALA A 98 8.94 -20.06 5.12
CA ALA A 98 8.60 -19.41 3.86
C ALA A 98 9.00 -17.92 3.88
N GLY A 99 9.50 -17.40 2.75
CA GLY A 99 9.62 -15.97 2.51
C GLY A 99 8.25 -15.30 2.40
N VAL A 100 8.20 -13.98 2.49
CA VAL A 100 6.96 -13.20 2.56
C VAL A 100 6.89 -12.18 1.44
N ILE A 101 5.72 -12.09 0.79
CA ILE A 101 5.33 -10.96 -0.05
C ILE A 101 4.04 -10.37 0.55
N CYS A 102 4.17 -9.26 1.26
CA CYS A 102 3.06 -8.65 2.01
C CYS A 102 2.50 -7.42 1.32
N GLU A 103 1.17 -7.34 1.24
CA GLU A 103 0.50 -6.09 0.87
C GLU A 103 0.87 -4.96 1.84
N LYS A 104 0.77 -3.75 1.33
CA LYS A 104 0.98 -2.54 2.14
C LYS A 104 -0.29 -2.21 2.98
N PRO A 105 -0.15 -1.62 4.16
CA PRO A 105 1.11 -1.42 4.89
C PRO A 105 1.66 -2.75 5.38
N LEU A 106 2.98 -2.92 5.47
CA LEU A 106 3.55 -4.13 6.06
C LEU A 106 3.00 -4.35 7.47
N VAL A 107 2.92 -3.29 8.26
CA VAL A 107 2.27 -3.23 9.57
C VAL A 107 1.57 -1.89 9.76
N ILE A 108 0.57 -1.83 10.65
CA ILE A 108 -0.14 -0.57 10.97
C ILE A 108 0.70 0.31 11.90
N ASN A 109 1.46 -0.29 12.80
CA ASN A 109 2.21 0.41 13.82
C ASN A 109 3.72 0.16 13.69
N PRO A 110 4.56 1.21 13.80
CA PRO A 110 6.00 1.08 13.53
C PRO A 110 6.74 0.18 14.52
N TRP A 111 6.29 0.05 15.77
CA TRP A 111 6.96 -0.82 16.77
C TRP A 111 6.89 -2.31 16.45
N ASN A 112 6.05 -2.73 15.49
CA ASN A 112 6.01 -4.11 15.00
C ASN A 112 7.17 -4.42 14.04
N LEU A 113 7.86 -3.41 13.50
CA LEU A 113 8.91 -3.59 12.49
C LEU A 113 10.16 -4.25 13.07
N ASP A 114 10.61 -3.83 14.26
CA ASP A 114 11.82 -4.36 14.87
C ASP A 114 11.71 -5.85 15.20
N PRO A 115 10.62 -6.33 15.86
CA PRO A 115 10.42 -7.78 16.06
C PRO A 115 10.30 -8.57 14.76
N LEU A 116 9.75 -8.00 13.68
CA LEU A 116 9.72 -8.66 12.38
C LEU A 116 11.11 -8.75 11.74
N GLN A 117 11.92 -7.72 11.87
CA GLN A 117 13.29 -7.70 11.38
C GLN A 117 14.18 -8.71 12.14
N GLU A 118 13.94 -8.88 13.44
CA GLU A 118 14.62 -9.90 14.21
C GLU A 118 14.24 -11.31 13.74
N LEU A 119 12.94 -11.56 13.56
CA LEU A 119 12.44 -12.84 13.06
C LEU A 119 12.92 -13.15 11.63
N GLU A 120 13.03 -12.15 10.77
CA GLU A 120 13.63 -12.26 9.43
C GLU A 120 15.08 -12.77 9.52
N ARG A 121 15.86 -12.18 10.43
CA ARG A 121 17.26 -12.56 10.67
C ARG A 121 17.37 -13.97 11.27
N GLU A 122 16.52 -14.33 12.23
CA GLU A 122 16.51 -15.65 12.88
C GLU A 122 16.15 -16.76 11.89
N THR A 123 15.18 -16.53 11.03
CA THR A 123 14.69 -17.55 10.09
C THR A 123 15.50 -17.60 8.79
N GLY A 124 16.26 -16.56 8.47
CA GLY A 124 16.94 -16.40 7.18
C GLY A 124 15.97 -16.27 6.01
N LYS A 125 14.70 -15.90 6.25
CA LYS A 125 13.65 -15.76 5.24
C LYS A 125 13.27 -14.29 5.07
N ALA A 126 13.33 -13.79 3.83
CA ALA A 126 13.10 -12.39 3.53
C ALA A 126 11.62 -11.99 3.63
N ILE A 127 11.39 -10.78 4.15
CA ILE A 127 10.12 -10.08 4.09
C ILE A 127 10.18 -9.04 2.97
N SER A 128 9.26 -9.11 2.02
CA SER A 128 9.10 -8.12 0.96
C SER A 128 7.72 -7.46 1.04
N THR A 129 7.69 -6.15 0.88
CA THR A 129 6.46 -5.35 0.88
C THR A 129 6.10 -4.93 -0.53
N VAL A 130 4.81 -4.93 -0.87
CA VAL A 130 4.33 -4.48 -2.19
C VAL A 130 4.34 -2.96 -2.27
N LEU A 131 5.50 -2.37 -2.61
CA LEU A 131 5.67 -0.94 -2.88
C LEU A 131 5.53 -0.68 -4.39
N GLN A 132 4.36 -0.98 -4.92
CA GLN A 132 4.10 -1.05 -6.37
C GLN A 132 4.37 0.25 -7.14
N LEU A 133 4.31 1.43 -6.50
CA LEU A 133 4.60 2.70 -7.18
C LEU A 133 6.08 2.83 -7.54
N ARG A 134 6.97 2.20 -6.79
CA ARG A 134 8.42 2.18 -7.08
C ARG A 134 8.79 1.39 -8.34
N VAL A 135 7.87 0.55 -8.86
CA VAL A 135 8.04 -0.19 -10.13
C VAL A 135 7.17 0.36 -11.26
N HIS A 136 6.48 1.48 -11.05
CA HIS A 136 5.66 2.12 -12.08
C HIS A 136 6.55 2.88 -13.08
N PRO A 137 6.47 2.60 -14.40
CA PRO A 137 7.41 3.15 -15.39
C PRO A 137 7.50 4.68 -15.40
N ALA A 138 6.35 5.38 -15.35
CA ALA A 138 6.33 6.83 -15.35
C ALA A 138 6.99 7.43 -14.09
N LEU A 139 6.85 6.76 -12.93
CA LEU A 139 7.44 7.21 -11.67
C LEU A 139 8.95 6.91 -11.61
N ILE A 140 9.39 5.79 -12.20
CA ILE A 140 10.82 5.51 -12.39
C ILE A 140 11.46 6.57 -13.29
N ALA A 141 10.81 6.93 -14.41
CA ALA A 141 11.29 7.99 -15.30
C ALA A 141 11.34 9.35 -14.59
N LEU A 142 10.35 9.66 -13.75
CA LEU A 142 10.37 10.87 -12.92
C LEU A 142 11.57 10.83 -11.95
N LYS A 143 11.76 9.74 -11.21
CA LYS A 143 12.88 9.57 -10.28
C LYS A 143 14.23 9.81 -10.98
N SER A 144 14.45 9.17 -12.13
CA SER A 144 15.68 9.34 -12.91
C SER A 144 15.94 10.80 -13.31
N ARG A 145 14.90 11.54 -13.70
CA ARG A 145 15.03 12.98 -14.02
C ARG A 145 15.39 13.82 -12.78
N LEU A 146 14.74 13.54 -11.64
CA LEU A 146 15.02 14.25 -10.39
C LEU A 146 16.44 13.99 -9.88
N ASP A 147 16.95 12.77 -10.07
CA ASP A 147 18.30 12.40 -9.63
C ASP A 147 19.41 13.07 -10.44
N MET A 148 19.12 13.53 -11.67
CA MET A 148 20.06 14.33 -12.46
C MET A 148 20.15 15.79 -12.01
N LEU A 149 19.23 16.26 -11.17
CA LEU A 149 19.25 17.63 -10.66
C LEU A 149 20.13 17.74 -9.40
N PRO A 150 20.69 18.94 -9.12
CA PRO A 150 21.50 19.15 -7.93
C PRO A 150 20.78 18.71 -6.65
N GLN A 151 21.48 18.05 -5.75
CA GLN A 151 20.88 17.56 -4.48
C GLN A 151 20.33 18.69 -3.59
N ALA A 152 20.89 19.90 -3.70
CA ALA A 152 20.41 21.09 -2.98
C ALA A 152 19.11 21.68 -3.56
N HIS A 153 18.65 21.21 -4.73
CA HIS A 153 17.42 21.72 -5.33
C HIS A 153 16.20 21.23 -4.54
N LYS A 154 15.41 22.19 -4.05
CA LYS A 154 14.17 21.93 -3.31
C LYS A 154 12.98 22.11 -4.25
N HIS A 155 12.28 21.04 -4.53
CA HIS A 155 11.14 21.01 -5.46
C HIS A 155 9.87 21.51 -4.80
N ASP A 156 9.01 22.19 -5.57
CA ASP A 156 7.63 22.50 -5.17
C ASP A 156 6.70 21.41 -5.68
N VAL A 157 5.98 20.74 -4.76
CA VAL A 157 5.18 19.57 -5.08
C VAL A 157 3.74 19.72 -4.60
N VAL A 158 2.78 19.41 -5.48
CA VAL A 158 1.38 19.24 -5.11
C VAL A 158 0.96 17.81 -5.41
N LEU A 159 0.55 17.07 -4.38
CA LEU A 159 0.09 15.69 -4.48
C LEU A 159 -1.41 15.61 -4.23
N THR A 160 -2.16 15.09 -5.20
CA THR A 160 -3.60 14.88 -5.08
C THR A 160 -3.94 13.41 -5.29
N TYR A 161 -4.63 12.81 -4.33
CA TYR A 161 -5.22 11.51 -4.47
C TYR A 161 -6.68 11.51 -4.00
N ALA A 162 -7.60 11.49 -4.96
CA ALA A 162 -9.02 11.30 -4.73
C ALA A 162 -9.45 9.95 -5.31
N THR A 163 -10.12 9.12 -4.50
CA THR A 163 -10.62 7.81 -4.93
C THR A 163 -11.98 7.56 -4.32
N ALA A 164 -13.04 7.70 -5.10
CA ALA A 164 -14.40 7.49 -4.61
C ALA A 164 -14.56 6.09 -4.02
N ARG A 165 -15.07 6.03 -2.81
CA ARG A 165 -15.39 4.78 -2.11
C ARG A 165 -16.85 4.81 -1.66
N GLY A 166 -17.58 3.75 -2.03
CA GLY A 166 -18.98 3.57 -1.64
C GLY A 166 -19.17 3.28 -0.15
N TYR A 167 -20.41 3.12 0.26
CA TYR A 167 -20.79 2.86 1.66
C TYR A 167 -20.10 1.61 2.23
N TRP A 168 -19.96 0.54 1.41
CA TRP A 168 -19.29 -0.71 1.79
C TRP A 168 -17.89 -0.52 2.37
N TYR A 169 -17.15 0.48 1.87
CA TYR A 169 -15.79 0.77 2.36
C TYR A 169 -15.81 1.18 3.83
N ARG A 170 -16.81 1.98 4.23
CA ARG A 170 -16.92 2.51 5.61
C ARG A 170 -17.38 1.46 6.62
N VAL A 171 -18.21 0.51 6.20
CA VAL A 171 -18.72 -0.56 7.07
C VAL A 171 -17.80 -1.80 7.10
N SER A 172 -16.86 -1.88 6.17
CA SER A 172 -15.83 -2.93 6.17
C SER A 172 -14.68 -2.59 7.13
N TRP A 173 -13.75 -3.51 7.31
CA TRP A 173 -12.53 -3.29 8.09
C TRP A 173 -11.72 -2.07 7.61
N LYS A 174 -11.85 -1.69 6.33
CA LYS A 174 -11.17 -0.55 5.71
C LYS A 174 -11.60 0.80 6.31
N GLY A 175 -12.85 0.90 6.78
CA GLY A 175 -13.38 2.09 7.44
C GLY A 175 -13.02 2.20 8.93
N SER A 176 -12.53 1.12 9.53
CA SER A 176 -12.07 1.13 10.94
C SER A 176 -10.61 1.62 11.00
N GLU A 177 -10.35 2.65 11.77
CA GLU A 177 -8.99 3.17 11.98
C GLU A 177 -8.10 2.14 12.68
N GLU A 178 -8.63 1.42 13.65
CA GLU A 178 -7.92 0.35 14.35
C GLU A 178 -7.47 -0.78 13.41
N ARG A 179 -8.36 -1.18 12.47
CA ARG A 179 -8.11 -2.32 11.58
C ARG A 179 -7.36 -1.97 10.31
N SER A 180 -7.50 -0.74 9.82
CA SER A 180 -6.88 -0.31 8.56
C SER A 180 -5.73 0.66 8.74
N GLY A 181 -5.62 1.33 9.89
CA GLY A 181 -4.74 2.46 10.12
C GLY A 181 -5.32 3.79 9.63
N GLY A 182 -6.62 3.84 9.23
CA GLY A 182 -7.28 5.03 8.73
C GLY A 182 -6.87 5.45 7.32
N LEU A 183 -7.31 6.63 6.90
CA LEU A 183 -7.13 7.14 5.54
C LEU A 183 -5.64 7.30 5.15
N ALA A 184 -4.84 7.87 6.05
CA ALA A 184 -3.41 8.09 5.79
C ALA A 184 -2.67 6.77 5.55
N THR A 185 -2.95 5.73 6.33
CA THR A 185 -2.29 4.43 6.23
C THR A 185 -2.86 3.60 5.08
N ASN A 186 -4.19 3.42 5.03
CA ASN A 186 -4.79 2.48 4.08
C ASN A 186 -4.72 3.00 2.62
N ILE A 187 -4.93 4.30 2.43
CA ILE A 187 -4.93 4.96 1.12
C ILE A 187 -3.63 5.72 0.87
N GLY A 188 -3.18 6.52 1.85
CA GLY A 188 -2.08 7.46 1.68
C GLY A 188 -0.69 6.83 1.63
N ILE A 189 -0.47 5.68 2.29
CA ILE A 189 0.89 5.11 2.44
C ILE A 189 1.62 4.92 1.11
N HIS A 190 0.92 4.54 0.04
CA HIS A 190 1.53 4.43 -1.29
C HIS A 190 2.17 5.73 -1.77
N LEU A 191 1.50 6.85 -1.49
CA LEU A 191 1.93 8.17 -1.95
C LEU A 191 3.01 8.73 -1.04
N PHE A 192 2.88 8.52 0.27
CA PHE A 192 3.93 8.91 1.21
C PHE A 192 5.22 8.10 0.97
N ASP A 193 5.11 6.81 0.67
CA ASP A 193 6.25 6.00 0.23
C ASP A 193 6.88 6.56 -1.05
N LEU A 194 6.05 6.89 -2.05
CA LEU A 194 6.50 7.51 -3.30
C LEU A 194 7.24 8.82 -3.04
N LEU A 195 6.70 9.71 -2.21
CA LEU A 195 7.32 11.00 -1.90
C LEU A 195 8.68 10.83 -1.22
N LEU A 196 8.77 9.93 -0.25
CA LEU A 196 10.02 9.62 0.44
C LEU A 196 11.06 9.02 -0.51
N TRP A 197 10.64 8.15 -1.42
CA TRP A 197 11.52 7.56 -2.43
C TRP A 197 12.01 8.58 -3.45
N LEU A 198 11.17 9.55 -3.84
CA LEU A 198 11.55 10.59 -4.81
C LEU A 198 12.40 11.69 -4.19
N PHE A 199 12.07 12.16 -2.98
CA PHE A 199 12.58 13.41 -2.42
C PHE A 199 13.32 13.27 -1.08
N GLY A 200 13.44 12.04 -0.56
CA GLY A 200 14.17 11.77 0.67
C GLY A 200 13.34 11.94 1.95
N GLY A 201 14.02 11.91 3.09
CA GLY A 201 13.39 11.90 4.42
C GLY A 201 12.63 13.18 4.78
N VAL A 202 11.83 13.09 5.85
CA VAL A 202 10.98 14.18 6.37
C VAL A 202 11.77 15.06 7.31
N ASP A 203 11.69 16.38 7.09
CA ASP A 203 12.19 17.41 8.02
C ASP A 203 11.03 17.99 8.87
N GLN A 204 9.84 18.23 8.23
CA GLN A 204 8.65 18.74 8.92
C GLN A 204 7.38 18.10 8.33
N SER A 205 6.38 17.90 9.20
CA SER A 205 5.06 17.36 8.83
C SER A 205 3.95 18.15 9.54
N GLU A 206 2.99 18.66 8.78
CA GLU A 206 1.78 19.31 9.28
C GLU A 206 0.53 18.66 8.71
N VAL A 207 -0.50 18.53 9.53
CA VAL A 207 -1.84 18.10 9.11
C VAL A 207 -2.77 19.30 9.17
N HIS A 208 -3.31 19.74 8.03
CA HIS A 208 -4.19 20.93 7.95
C HIS A 208 -5.67 20.55 7.95
N LEU A 209 -6.01 19.35 7.48
CA LEU A 209 -7.36 18.79 7.49
C LEU A 209 -7.30 17.33 7.94
N LYS A 210 -8.15 16.97 8.89
CA LYS A 210 -8.31 15.59 9.36
C LYS A 210 -9.78 15.28 9.56
N GLU A 211 -10.38 14.69 8.53
CA GLU A 211 -11.76 14.23 8.51
C GLU A 211 -11.80 12.73 8.13
N PRO A 212 -12.88 12.01 8.42
CA PRO A 212 -12.97 10.57 8.13
C PRO A 212 -12.77 10.21 6.64
N ARG A 213 -13.07 11.14 5.73
CA ARG A 213 -12.99 10.93 4.28
C ARG A 213 -11.99 11.83 3.56
N ARG A 214 -11.40 12.80 4.25
CA ARG A 214 -10.47 13.79 3.71
C ARG A 214 -9.34 14.02 4.67
N MET A 215 -8.14 14.07 4.17
CA MET A 215 -6.97 14.54 4.89
C MET A 215 -6.12 15.40 3.98
N ALA A 216 -5.50 16.42 4.56
CA ALA A 216 -4.57 17.26 3.83
C ALA A 216 -3.52 17.82 4.77
N GLY A 217 -2.38 18.20 4.22
CA GLY A 217 -1.32 18.79 4.99
C GLY A 217 -0.13 19.20 4.16
N PHE A 218 0.96 19.42 4.85
CA PHE A 218 2.23 19.82 4.30
C PHE A 218 3.34 18.89 4.80
N LEU A 219 4.30 18.60 3.93
CA LEU A 219 5.54 17.91 4.27
C LEU A 219 6.72 18.72 3.74
N GLU A 220 7.66 19.01 4.62
CA GLU A 220 8.99 19.39 4.20
C GLU A 220 9.86 18.13 4.15
N LEU A 221 10.32 17.79 2.94
CA LEU A 221 11.23 16.68 2.69
C LEU A 221 12.63 17.22 2.37
N LYS A 222 13.64 16.38 2.39
CA LYS A 222 15.03 16.80 2.09
C LYS A 222 15.12 17.58 0.76
N ARG A 223 14.37 17.16 -0.27
CA ARG A 223 14.40 17.74 -1.60
C ARG A 223 13.07 18.30 -2.10
N ALA A 224 12.04 18.43 -1.25
CA ALA A 224 10.74 18.97 -1.68
C ALA A 224 9.94 19.60 -0.55
N ASN A 225 9.14 20.60 -0.93
CA ASN A 225 8.01 21.10 -0.14
C ASN A 225 6.73 20.53 -0.77
N VAL A 226 5.97 19.75 -0.02
CA VAL A 226 4.85 18.98 -0.56
C VAL A 226 3.55 19.39 0.09
N ARG A 227 2.62 19.90 -0.69
CA ARG A 227 1.22 20.07 -0.30
C ARG A 227 0.45 18.84 -0.74
N TRP A 228 -0.12 18.10 0.20
CA TRP A 228 -0.79 16.84 -0.10
C TRP A 228 -2.27 16.85 0.28
N PHE A 229 -3.09 16.14 -0.51
CA PHE A 229 -4.52 15.94 -0.28
C PHE A 229 -4.92 14.51 -0.59
N LEU A 230 -5.63 13.88 0.36
CA LEU A 230 -6.20 12.54 0.24
C LEU A 230 -7.71 12.61 0.42
N SER A 231 -8.46 11.94 -0.45
CA SER A 231 -9.91 11.84 -0.31
C SER A 231 -10.48 10.50 -0.76
N THR A 232 -11.52 10.04 -0.04
CA THR A 232 -12.42 8.96 -0.47
C THR A 232 -13.81 9.48 -0.86
N ASN A 233 -13.98 10.80 -0.95
CA ASN A 233 -15.22 11.43 -1.35
C ASN A 233 -15.31 11.56 -2.87
N ILE A 234 -16.46 11.21 -3.45
CA ILE A 234 -16.73 11.33 -4.88
C ILE A 234 -16.71 12.79 -5.35
N ASP A 235 -17.15 13.70 -4.48
CA ASP A 235 -17.21 15.15 -4.78
C ASP A 235 -15.85 15.83 -4.92
N ASP A 236 -14.77 15.14 -4.53
CA ASP A 236 -13.40 15.66 -4.65
C ASP A 236 -12.70 15.15 -5.93
N LEU A 237 -13.39 14.39 -6.77
CA LEU A 237 -12.88 14.04 -8.09
C LEU A 237 -12.94 15.26 -9.03
N PRO A 238 -11.92 15.50 -9.86
CA PRO A 238 -11.91 16.62 -10.82
C PRO A 238 -12.85 16.39 -12.03
N PHE A 239 -13.61 15.32 -12.02
CA PHE A 239 -14.57 14.92 -13.06
C PHE A 239 -15.78 14.25 -12.43
N THR A 240 -16.91 14.20 -13.16
CA THR A 240 -18.12 13.49 -12.72
C THR A 240 -17.91 11.99 -12.89
N ALA A 241 -17.91 11.26 -11.77
CA ALA A 241 -17.82 9.80 -11.77
C ALA A 241 -19.20 9.16 -11.81
N GLN A 242 -19.35 8.09 -12.63
CA GLN A 242 -20.54 7.26 -12.72
C GLN A 242 -20.22 5.80 -12.36
N PRO A 243 -21.21 4.97 -11.98
CA PRO A 243 -21.00 3.54 -11.81
C PRO A 243 -20.35 2.90 -13.05
N GLY A 244 -19.27 2.12 -12.83
CA GLY A 244 -18.51 1.50 -13.93
C GLY A 244 -17.51 2.41 -14.63
N SER A 245 -17.50 3.73 -14.33
CA SER A 245 -16.50 4.66 -14.88
C SER A 245 -15.27 4.80 -13.98
N ARG A 246 -14.36 5.66 -14.40
CA ARG A 246 -13.19 6.05 -13.60
C ARG A 246 -13.64 6.67 -12.26
N THR A 247 -13.14 6.15 -11.16
CA THR A 247 -13.45 6.61 -9.79
C THR A 247 -12.22 7.04 -9.00
N THR A 248 -11.09 7.17 -9.68
CA THR A 248 -9.82 7.49 -9.04
C THR A 248 -9.04 8.52 -9.86
N TYR A 249 -8.46 9.48 -9.16
CA TYR A 249 -7.55 10.49 -9.69
C TYR A 249 -6.28 10.52 -8.84
N ARG A 250 -5.13 10.35 -9.48
CA ARG A 250 -3.80 10.44 -8.86
C ARG A 250 -2.94 11.37 -9.69
N SER A 251 -2.51 12.45 -9.08
CA SER A 251 -1.68 13.46 -9.74
C SER A 251 -0.55 13.90 -8.81
N ILE A 252 0.62 14.05 -9.37
CA ILE A 252 1.75 14.72 -8.74
C ILE A 252 2.20 15.86 -9.65
N LEU A 253 2.16 17.08 -9.13
CA LEU A 253 2.67 18.27 -9.77
C LEU A 253 4.06 18.56 -9.19
N VAL A 254 5.10 18.59 -10.00
CA VAL A 254 6.47 18.87 -9.58
C VAL A 254 6.97 20.08 -10.37
N ASP A 255 7.27 21.18 -9.68
CA ASP A 255 7.72 22.44 -10.29
C ASP A 255 6.80 22.90 -11.42
N GLY A 256 5.49 22.80 -11.20
CA GLY A 256 4.45 23.20 -12.17
C GLY A 256 4.20 22.20 -13.32
N LYS A 257 4.91 21.08 -13.37
CA LYS A 257 4.69 20.01 -14.37
C LYS A 257 3.89 18.86 -13.76
N GLU A 258 2.69 18.65 -14.29
CA GLU A 258 1.82 17.56 -13.82
C GLU A 258 2.22 16.21 -14.44
N LEU A 259 2.24 15.18 -13.59
CA LEU A 259 2.25 13.78 -13.97
C LEU A 259 1.02 13.11 -13.37
N GLU A 260 0.04 12.81 -14.20
CA GLU A 260 -1.06 11.93 -13.81
C GLU A 260 -0.64 10.48 -14.02
N PHE A 261 -0.75 9.65 -12.96
CA PHE A 261 -0.32 8.24 -12.96
C PHE A 261 -1.44 7.29 -12.51
N THR A 262 -2.68 7.61 -12.87
CA THR A 262 -3.84 6.76 -12.55
C THR A 262 -3.84 5.46 -13.35
N GLU A 263 -3.28 5.47 -14.56
CA GLU A 263 -3.12 4.31 -15.45
C GLU A 263 -1.81 3.56 -15.21
N GLY A 264 -1.63 2.40 -15.86
CA GLY A 264 -0.38 1.63 -15.78
C GLY A 264 -0.26 0.71 -14.55
N PHE A 265 -1.38 0.35 -13.91
CA PHE A 265 -1.40 -0.49 -12.70
C PHE A 265 -1.61 -1.99 -12.98
N THR A 266 -1.69 -2.41 -14.24
CA THR A 266 -2.14 -3.77 -14.59
C THR A 266 -1.14 -4.84 -14.18
N ASP A 267 0.16 -4.59 -14.35
CA ASP A 267 1.25 -5.56 -14.17
C ASP A 267 2.19 -5.24 -13.01
N LEU A 268 1.90 -4.22 -12.20
CA LEU A 268 2.82 -3.78 -11.16
C LEU A 268 3.09 -4.86 -10.09
N HIS A 269 2.09 -5.68 -9.75
CA HIS A 269 2.30 -6.80 -8.83
C HIS A 269 3.26 -7.82 -9.44
N THR A 270 3.07 -8.20 -10.70
CA THR A 270 3.98 -9.12 -11.40
C THR A 270 5.42 -8.58 -11.40
N ARG A 271 5.62 -7.28 -11.63
CA ARG A 271 6.96 -6.66 -11.55
C ARG A 271 7.55 -6.71 -10.14
N VAL A 272 6.73 -6.50 -9.10
CA VAL A 272 7.19 -6.66 -7.70
C VAL A 272 7.63 -8.10 -7.45
N TYR A 273 6.83 -9.09 -7.89
CA TYR A 273 7.19 -10.51 -7.76
C TYR A 273 8.47 -10.87 -8.48
N GLN A 274 8.66 -10.40 -9.71
CA GLN A 274 9.92 -10.58 -10.47
C GLN A 274 11.13 -10.07 -9.69
N ARG A 275 11.02 -8.87 -9.08
CA ARG A 275 12.10 -8.32 -8.23
C ARG A 275 12.34 -9.17 -6.99
N VAL A 276 11.29 -9.59 -6.29
CA VAL A 276 11.42 -10.46 -5.10
C VAL A 276 12.13 -11.76 -5.46
N LEU A 277 11.76 -12.38 -6.57
CA LEU A 277 12.37 -13.63 -7.06
C LEU A 277 13.82 -13.44 -7.51
N ALA A 278 14.20 -12.22 -7.90
CA ALA A 278 15.58 -11.84 -8.21
C ALA A 278 16.40 -11.45 -6.96
N GLY A 279 15.80 -11.49 -5.76
CA GLY A 279 16.47 -11.03 -4.52
C GLY A 279 16.48 -9.50 -4.33
N GLU A 280 15.70 -8.77 -5.13
CA GLU A 280 15.63 -7.29 -5.15
C GLU A 280 14.30 -6.77 -4.57
N GLY A 281 13.61 -7.55 -3.74
CA GLY A 281 12.35 -7.13 -3.11
C GLY A 281 12.53 -5.91 -2.20
N PHE A 282 11.44 -5.19 -1.98
CA PHE A 282 11.44 -4.05 -1.04
C PHE A 282 11.26 -4.57 0.39
N GLY A 283 12.29 -4.50 1.20
CA GLY A 283 12.33 -5.04 2.56
C GLY A 283 11.73 -4.12 3.62
N ILE A 284 11.92 -4.50 4.88
CA ILE A 284 11.48 -3.71 6.05
C ILE A 284 12.09 -2.32 6.03
N THR A 285 13.38 -2.21 5.69
CA THR A 285 14.10 -0.92 5.59
C THR A 285 13.49 0.02 4.56
N ASP A 286 12.95 -0.50 3.47
CA ASP A 286 12.25 0.29 2.46
C ASP A 286 10.87 0.77 2.95
N ALA A 287 10.14 -0.09 3.65
CA ALA A 287 8.78 0.19 4.12
C ALA A 287 8.74 1.07 5.38
N ARG A 288 9.76 0.99 6.24
CA ARG A 288 9.82 1.67 7.55
C ARG A 288 9.52 3.17 7.47
N PRO A 289 10.20 3.98 6.61
CA PRO A 289 9.99 5.42 6.61
C PRO A 289 8.54 5.83 6.33
N SER A 290 7.87 5.13 5.42
CA SER A 290 6.47 5.43 5.10
C SER A 290 5.50 5.00 6.21
N ILE A 291 5.79 3.91 6.91
CA ILE A 291 5.00 3.43 8.06
C ILE A 291 5.12 4.42 9.23
N GLU A 292 6.34 4.88 9.53
CA GLU A 292 6.59 5.87 10.58
C GLU A 292 5.89 7.20 10.26
N LEU A 293 6.00 7.68 9.01
CA LEU A 293 5.36 8.92 8.58
C LEU A 293 3.83 8.84 8.67
N VAL A 294 3.20 7.78 8.16
CA VAL A 294 1.74 7.66 8.23
C VAL A 294 1.25 7.48 9.67
N TYR A 295 2.06 6.87 10.55
CA TYR A 295 1.77 6.81 11.98
C TYR A 295 1.78 8.21 12.61
N GLN A 296 2.78 9.04 12.30
CA GLN A 296 2.85 10.43 12.77
C GLN A 296 1.65 11.25 12.26
N ILE A 297 1.37 11.21 10.95
CA ILE A 297 0.23 11.92 10.33
C ILE A 297 -1.10 11.49 10.96
N ARG A 298 -1.29 10.18 11.17
CA ARG A 298 -2.51 9.63 11.78
C ARG A 298 -2.74 10.14 13.18
N ASN A 299 -1.69 10.30 13.98
CA ASN A 299 -1.79 10.71 15.39
C ASN A 299 -1.63 12.22 15.60
N ALA A 300 -1.18 12.98 14.59
CA ALA A 300 -1.07 14.42 14.67
C ALA A 300 -2.45 15.10 14.77
N PRO A 301 -2.59 16.19 15.57
CA PRO A 301 -3.74 17.05 15.50
C PRO A 301 -3.76 17.84 14.20
N ALA A 302 -4.95 18.26 13.75
CA ALA A 302 -5.05 19.24 12.69
C ALA A 302 -4.65 20.61 13.22
N VAL A 303 -3.77 21.31 12.49
CA VAL A 303 -3.29 22.65 12.84
C VAL A 303 -3.66 23.66 11.74
N LYS A 304 -3.71 24.94 12.10
CA LYS A 304 -3.82 26.00 11.09
C LYS A 304 -2.53 25.98 10.26
N ALA A 305 -2.67 26.02 8.94
CA ALA A 305 -1.52 26.03 8.06
C ALA A 305 -0.56 27.18 8.40
N SER A 306 0.71 26.87 8.55
CA SER A 306 1.78 27.86 8.78
C SER A 306 2.31 28.45 7.46
N GLY A 307 1.98 27.84 6.32
CA GLY A 307 2.40 28.21 4.99
C GLY A 307 1.34 27.93 3.93
N GLU A 308 1.78 27.55 2.73
CA GLU A 308 0.89 27.25 1.61
C GLU A 308 0.06 25.99 1.84
N MET A 309 -1.24 26.09 1.57
CA MET A 309 -2.18 24.98 1.64
C MET A 309 -2.35 24.30 0.28
N HIS A 310 -2.78 23.04 0.31
CA HIS A 310 -3.19 22.34 -0.90
C HIS A 310 -4.35 23.10 -1.59
N PRO A 311 -4.35 23.24 -2.94
CA PRO A 311 -5.37 24.02 -3.67
C PRO A 311 -6.82 23.61 -3.38
N TYR A 312 -7.09 22.32 -3.12
CA TYR A 312 -8.43 21.83 -2.75
C TYR A 312 -8.93 22.36 -1.39
N LEU A 313 -8.03 22.69 -0.46
CA LEU A 313 -8.41 23.34 0.80
C LEU A 313 -8.73 24.81 0.59
N VAL A 314 -7.95 25.52 -0.24
CA VAL A 314 -8.19 26.94 -0.56
C VAL A 314 -9.54 27.10 -1.24
N ALA A 315 -9.85 26.25 -2.25
CA ALA A 315 -11.14 26.26 -2.94
C ALA A 315 -12.33 25.97 -1.98
N GLY A 316 -12.17 24.99 -1.09
CA GLY A 316 -13.20 24.63 -0.12
C GLY A 316 -13.48 25.73 0.92
N LEU A 317 -12.47 26.49 1.31
CA LEU A 317 -12.62 27.65 2.19
C LEU A 317 -13.36 28.80 1.47
N SER A 318 -13.08 29.03 0.18
CA SER A 318 -13.75 30.05 -0.63
C SER A 318 -15.26 29.75 -0.77
N HIS A 319 -15.65 28.48 -0.95
CA HIS A 319 -17.05 28.09 -1.03
C HIS A 319 -17.82 28.18 0.32
N LYS A 320 -17.14 28.00 1.45
CA LYS A 320 -17.77 28.17 2.77
C LYS A 320 -18.01 29.66 3.11
N ASN A 321 -17.08 30.53 2.74
CA ASN A 321 -17.22 31.97 2.97
C ASN A 321 -18.28 32.63 2.06
N GLY A 322 -18.51 32.08 0.86
CA GLY A 322 -19.56 32.58 -0.06
C GLY A 322 -20.99 32.18 0.28
N LYS A 323 -21.21 31.25 1.22
CA LYS A 323 -22.55 30.83 1.68
C LYS A 323 -22.97 31.50 3.00
N GLY A 324 -22.10 32.31 3.60
CA GLY A 324 -22.38 33.02 4.86
C GLY A 324 -23.10 34.35 4.74
N GLU A 325 -23.33 34.88 3.52
CA GLU A 325 -23.97 36.21 3.30
C GLU A 325 -25.23 36.12 2.43
N ARG A 326 -26.14 35.20 2.68
CA ARG A 326 -27.53 35.32 2.26
C ARG A 326 -28.44 34.96 3.43
N LYS A 327 -28.77 35.97 4.19
CA LYS A 327 -29.98 35.97 5.02
C LYS A 327 -31.21 36.14 4.17
#